data_340f1e1f0c58b8289ce4419b2c058ecb
#
_entry.id   340f1e1f0c58b8289ce4419b2c058ecb
#
_cell.length_a   1.000
_cell.length_b   1.000
_cell.length_c   1.000
_cell.angle_alpha   90.00
_cell.angle_beta   90.00
_cell.angle_gamma   90.00
#
_symmetry.space_group_name_H-M   'P 1'
#
loop_
_entity.id
_entity.type
_entity.pdbx_description
1 polymer ?
#
loop_
_entity_poly.entity_id
_entity_poly.type
_entity_poly.pdbx_seq_one_letter_code
_entity_poly.pdbx_strand_id
1 'polypeptide(L)'
;MSKEVAYADVATLVGQEIGVSDWVQITQERVNQFAEATGDHQWIHVDVERANREIGGPIAHGYLTLSLIPFLGAGLLNVHGVTRGINYGSNKVRFTNMVRVGKRVRMRQKLLAAEAKSGGVQLTNECTIEIEGEERPACVAETLSVIYGS
;
A
#
# COMPACT_ATOMS: atom_id res chain seq x y z
N MET A 1 1.51 -0.89 -17.10
CA MET A 1 0.30 -1.36 -17.80
C MET A 1 -0.65 -1.98 -16.81
N SER A 2 -1.93 -1.56 -16.83
CA SER A 2 -2.93 -2.10 -15.91
C SER A 2 -3.56 -3.37 -16.48
N LYS A 3 -4.00 -4.25 -15.60
CA LYS A 3 -4.92 -5.33 -15.98
C LYS A 3 -6.33 -4.75 -16.08
N GLU A 4 -7.09 -5.24 -17.05
CA GLU A 4 -8.46 -4.81 -17.30
C GLU A 4 -9.41 -5.98 -17.11
N VAL A 5 -10.49 -5.80 -16.39
CA VAL A 5 -11.50 -6.84 -16.17
C VAL A 5 -12.86 -6.20 -15.91
N ALA A 6 -13.93 -6.86 -16.34
CA ALA A 6 -15.27 -6.42 -15.98
C ALA A 6 -15.59 -6.78 -14.53
N TYR A 7 -16.43 -5.99 -13.89
CA TYR A 7 -16.85 -6.23 -12.52
C TYR A 7 -17.36 -7.66 -12.31
N ALA A 8 -18.14 -8.16 -13.24
CA ALA A 8 -18.71 -9.53 -13.15
C ALA A 8 -17.64 -10.63 -13.23
N ASP A 9 -16.45 -10.32 -13.77
CA ASP A 9 -15.41 -11.28 -14.07
C ASP A 9 -14.18 -11.15 -13.17
N VAL A 10 -14.23 -10.29 -12.15
CA VAL A 10 -13.07 -10.00 -11.31
C VAL A 10 -12.52 -11.28 -10.64
N ALA A 11 -13.38 -12.23 -10.30
CA ALA A 11 -12.95 -13.50 -9.69
C ALA A 11 -12.04 -14.35 -10.58
N THR A 12 -12.02 -14.11 -11.90
CA THR A 12 -11.13 -14.83 -12.81
C THR A 12 -9.64 -14.50 -12.57
N LEU A 13 -9.37 -13.39 -11.87
CA LEU A 13 -8.01 -12.97 -11.56
C LEU A 13 -7.48 -13.54 -10.23
N VAL A 14 -8.30 -14.27 -9.49
CA VAL A 14 -7.89 -14.86 -8.21
C VAL A 14 -6.69 -15.78 -8.41
N GLY A 15 -5.67 -15.62 -7.55
CA GLY A 15 -4.42 -16.37 -7.62
C GLY A 15 -3.36 -15.76 -8.51
N GLN A 16 -3.69 -14.69 -9.25
CA GLN A 16 -2.75 -14.05 -10.16
C GLN A 16 -2.08 -12.83 -9.52
N GLU A 17 -0.82 -12.60 -9.91
CA GLU A 17 -0.17 -11.33 -9.64
C GLU A 17 -0.86 -10.26 -10.50
N ILE A 18 -1.37 -9.23 -9.86
CA ILE A 18 -2.06 -8.13 -10.53
C ILE A 18 -1.04 -7.22 -11.22
N GLY A 19 0.06 -6.93 -10.55
CA GLY A 19 1.12 -6.11 -11.13
C GLY A 19 2.07 -5.56 -10.07
N VAL A 20 3.00 -4.76 -10.56
CA VAL A 20 4.01 -4.07 -9.76
C VAL A 20 3.94 -2.59 -10.11
N SER A 21 3.84 -1.73 -9.10
CA SER A 21 3.76 -0.28 -9.32
C SER A 21 5.11 0.30 -9.75
N ASP A 22 5.08 1.56 -10.19
CA ASP A 22 6.30 2.35 -10.34
C ASP A 22 6.92 2.62 -8.97
N TRP A 23 8.20 2.98 -8.96
CA TRP A 23 8.89 3.44 -7.77
C TRP A 23 8.41 4.83 -7.37
N VAL A 24 8.21 5.05 -6.08
CA VAL A 24 7.82 6.33 -5.51
C VAL A 24 8.80 6.70 -4.40
N GLN A 25 9.35 7.90 -4.47
CA GLN A 25 10.27 8.37 -3.45
C GLN A 25 9.53 8.79 -2.18
N ILE A 26 10.03 8.34 -1.04
CA ILE A 26 9.53 8.77 0.25
C ILE A 26 10.33 9.98 0.70
N THR A 27 9.74 11.16 0.55
CA THR A 27 10.39 12.43 0.89
C THR A 27 10.14 12.82 2.34
N GLN A 28 11.00 13.66 2.90
CA GLN A 28 10.78 14.21 4.24
C GLN A 28 9.47 15.03 4.28
N GLU A 29 9.16 15.74 3.20
CA GLU A 29 7.92 16.50 3.10
C GLU A 29 6.70 15.59 3.26
N ARG A 30 6.68 14.45 2.58
CA ARG A 30 5.58 13.48 2.67
C ARG A 30 5.43 12.94 4.11
N VAL A 31 6.56 12.64 4.75
CA VAL A 31 6.58 12.18 6.15
C VAL A 31 6.04 13.25 7.09
N ASN A 32 6.48 14.51 6.89
CA ASN A 32 5.99 15.62 7.70
C ASN A 32 4.48 15.85 7.52
N GLN A 33 3.97 15.73 6.29
CA GLN A 33 2.55 15.84 6.00
C GLN A 33 1.75 14.74 6.70
N PHE A 34 2.25 13.52 6.72
CA PHE A 34 1.61 12.42 7.42
C PHE A 34 1.59 12.65 8.93
N ALA A 35 2.72 13.14 9.49
CA ALA A 35 2.81 13.50 10.91
C ALA A 35 1.77 14.57 11.29
N GLU A 36 1.60 15.58 10.43
CA GLU A 36 0.60 16.62 10.65
C GLU A 36 -0.83 16.08 10.59
N ALA A 37 -1.10 15.24 9.59
CA ALA A 37 -2.45 14.69 9.39
C ALA A 37 -2.89 13.76 10.52
N THR A 38 -1.95 13.05 11.15
CA THR A 38 -2.26 11.99 12.13
C THR A 38 -1.90 12.36 13.56
N GLY A 39 -1.05 13.36 13.75
CA GLY A 39 -0.57 13.75 15.09
C GLY A 39 0.64 12.95 15.58
N ASP A 40 1.20 12.07 14.77
CA ASP A 40 2.39 11.29 15.13
C ASP A 40 3.66 12.04 14.76
N HIS A 41 4.14 12.84 15.70
CA HIS A 41 5.35 13.67 15.54
C HIS A 41 6.56 13.09 16.26
N GLN A 42 6.65 11.77 16.38
CA GLN A 42 7.81 11.15 17.03
C GLN A 42 9.10 11.58 16.33
N TRP A 43 10.14 11.85 17.11
CA TRP A 43 11.40 12.41 16.60
C TRP A 43 12.06 11.56 15.49
N ILE A 44 11.86 10.26 15.52
CA ILE A 44 12.44 9.35 14.51
C ILE A 44 11.95 9.65 13.10
N HIS A 45 10.82 10.35 12.96
CA HIS A 45 10.23 10.71 11.68
C HIS A 45 10.51 12.15 11.28
N VAL A 46 10.45 13.08 12.25
CA VAL A 46 10.40 14.51 11.93
C VAL A 46 11.61 15.33 12.40
N ASP A 47 12.37 14.86 13.38
CA ASP A 47 13.57 15.56 13.83
C ASP A 47 14.80 15.03 13.09
N VAL A 48 15.08 15.64 11.94
CA VAL A 48 16.12 15.18 11.01
C VAL A 48 17.51 15.16 11.68
N GLU A 49 17.86 16.19 12.45
CA GLU A 49 19.17 16.27 13.11
C GLU A 49 19.35 15.14 14.12
N ARG A 50 18.35 14.96 14.98
CA ARG A 50 18.40 13.91 15.98
C ARG A 50 18.39 12.52 15.34
N ALA A 51 17.55 12.32 14.33
CA ALA A 51 17.48 11.03 13.63
C ALA A 51 18.81 10.70 12.93
N ASN A 52 19.44 11.67 12.30
CA ASN A 52 20.75 11.48 11.69
C ASN A 52 21.82 11.08 12.72
N ARG A 53 21.77 11.69 13.88
CA ARG A 53 22.74 11.45 14.95
C ARG A 53 22.54 10.11 15.65
N GLU A 54 21.27 9.71 15.88
CA GLU A 54 20.97 8.57 16.75
C GLU A 54 20.60 7.30 16.01
N ILE A 55 20.01 7.40 14.80
CA ILE A 55 19.55 6.21 14.05
C ILE A 55 19.98 6.20 12.57
N GLY A 56 20.86 7.12 12.18
CA GLY A 56 21.39 7.15 10.81
C GLY A 56 20.44 7.79 9.78
N GLY A 57 19.40 8.45 10.21
CA GLY A 57 18.47 9.19 9.36
C GLY A 57 17.04 8.96 9.75
N PRO A 58 16.14 9.90 9.40
CA PRO A 58 14.72 9.76 9.70
C PRO A 58 14.10 8.61 8.89
N ILE A 59 13.06 8.03 9.45
CA ILE A 59 12.34 6.91 8.84
C ILE A 59 10.86 7.27 8.67
N ALA A 60 10.24 6.70 7.64
CA ALA A 60 8.81 6.84 7.44
C ALA A 60 8.04 6.09 8.51
N HIS A 61 6.86 6.60 8.85
CA HIS A 61 5.92 5.88 9.70
C HIS A 61 5.52 4.56 9.00
N GLY A 62 5.44 3.49 9.75
CA GLY A 62 4.87 2.25 9.20
C GLY A 62 3.47 2.48 8.64
N TYR A 63 2.65 3.27 9.35
CA TYR A 63 1.30 3.60 8.89
C TYR A 63 1.27 4.47 7.64
N LEU A 64 2.30 5.29 7.39
CA LEU A 64 2.41 5.99 6.10
C LEU A 64 2.62 4.97 4.99
N THR A 65 3.55 4.05 5.16
CA THR A 65 3.84 3.02 4.18
C THR A 65 2.58 2.21 3.86
N LEU A 66 1.86 1.76 4.89
CA LEU A 66 0.59 1.06 4.72
C LEU A 66 -0.44 1.91 3.98
N SER A 67 -0.54 3.18 4.32
CA SER A 67 -1.51 4.11 3.73
C SER A 67 -1.26 4.41 2.26
N LEU A 68 -0.06 4.12 1.76
CA LEU A 68 0.27 4.29 0.34
C LEU A 68 -0.28 3.17 -0.54
N ILE A 69 -0.78 2.08 0.03
CA ILE A 69 -1.29 0.94 -0.76
C ILE A 69 -2.31 1.36 -1.81
N PRO A 70 -3.36 2.15 -1.51
CA PRO A 70 -4.31 2.56 -2.55
C PRO A 70 -3.66 3.39 -3.66
N PHE A 71 -2.74 4.28 -3.30
CA PHE A 71 -2.03 5.11 -4.27
C PHE A 71 -1.14 4.26 -5.20
N LEU A 72 -0.35 3.37 -4.61
CA LEU A 72 0.54 2.50 -5.38
C LEU A 72 -0.22 1.51 -6.27
N GLY A 73 -1.39 1.09 -5.81
CA GLY A 73 -2.23 0.14 -6.55
C GLY A 73 -3.13 0.76 -7.60
N ALA A 74 -3.27 2.09 -7.63
CA ALA A 74 -4.29 2.78 -8.44
C ALA A 74 -4.21 2.48 -9.94
N GLY A 75 -3.02 2.23 -10.48
CA GLY A 75 -2.84 1.94 -11.90
C GLY A 75 -2.68 0.47 -12.23
N LEU A 76 -2.81 -0.44 -11.28
CA LEU A 76 -2.50 -1.85 -11.50
C LEU A 76 -3.70 -2.66 -11.99
N LEU A 77 -4.89 -2.37 -11.52
CA LEU A 77 -6.10 -3.07 -11.89
C LEU A 77 -7.22 -2.07 -12.16
N ASN A 78 -7.81 -2.17 -13.34
CA ASN A 78 -8.99 -1.40 -13.68
C ASN A 78 -10.17 -2.36 -13.81
N VAL A 79 -11.13 -2.25 -12.90
CA VAL A 79 -12.35 -3.06 -12.92
C VAL A 79 -13.47 -2.20 -13.49
N HIS A 80 -13.88 -2.52 -14.73
CA HIS A 80 -14.93 -1.79 -15.41
C HIS A 80 -16.28 -2.05 -14.74
N GLY A 81 -17.06 -0.99 -14.55
CA GLY A 81 -18.36 -1.06 -13.92
C GLY A 81 -18.36 -0.76 -12.42
N VAL A 82 -17.19 -0.55 -11.82
CA VAL A 82 -17.10 -0.18 -10.40
C VAL A 82 -17.50 1.29 -10.22
N THR A 83 -18.40 1.51 -9.27
CA THR A 83 -18.86 2.87 -8.92
C THR A 83 -18.16 3.40 -7.68
N ARG A 84 -17.74 2.52 -6.78
CA ARG A 84 -16.95 2.88 -5.59
C ARG A 84 -16.24 1.68 -5.01
N GLY A 85 -15.14 1.92 -4.34
CA GLY A 85 -14.43 0.94 -3.54
C GLY A 85 -14.21 1.47 -2.14
N ILE A 86 -14.29 0.61 -1.15
CA ILE A 86 -14.17 0.97 0.26
C ILE A 86 -13.14 0.05 0.92
N ASN A 87 -12.20 0.65 1.65
CA ASN A 87 -11.29 -0.13 2.50
C ASN A 87 -12.11 -0.74 3.63
N TYR A 88 -12.08 -2.06 3.72
CA TYR A 88 -12.83 -2.79 4.73
C TYR A 88 -11.96 -3.14 5.95
N GLY A 89 -10.72 -3.50 5.71
CA GLY A 89 -9.80 -3.88 6.77
C GLY A 89 -8.57 -4.60 6.24
N SER A 90 -7.89 -5.28 7.15
CA SER A 90 -6.72 -6.09 6.83
C SER A 90 -6.72 -7.31 7.76
N ASN A 91 -6.39 -8.48 7.22
CA ASN A 91 -6.23 -9.69 8.04
C ASN A 91 -4.86 -9.75 8.70
N LYS A 92 -3.85 -9.26 7.99
CA LYS A 92 -2.46 -9.23 8.45
C LYS A 92 -1.80 -7.96 8.00
N VAL A 93 -0.99 -7.38 8.87
CA VAL A 93 -0.08 -6.29 8.53
C VAL A 93 1.22 -6.53 9.27
N ARG A 94 2.33 -6.51 8.55
CA ARG A 94 3.66 -6.62 9.14
C ARG A 94 4.58 -5.58 8.52
N PHE A 95 5.22 -4.79 9.37
CA PHE A 95 6.25 -3.84 8.98
C PHE A 95 7.60 -4.55 9.17
N THR A 96 8.12 -5.09 8.10
CA THR A 96 9.26 -6.00 8.17
C THR A 96 10.61 -5.30 8.00
N ASN A 97 10.60 -4.03 7.57
CA ASN A 97 11.81 -3.24 7.41
C ASN A 97 11.46 -1.75 7.46
N MET A 98 12.37 -0.94 7.97
CA MET A 98 12.19 0.51 8.05
C MET A 98 12.48 1.16 6.70
N VAL A 99 11.65 2.12 6.32
CA VAL A 99 11.88 2.92 5.11
C VAL A 99 12.60 4.21 5.51
N ARG A 100 13.85 4.33 5.14
CA ARG A 100 14.60 5.58 5.33
C ARG A 100 14.05 6.65 4.40
N VAL A 101 13.89 7.86 4.91
CA VAL A 101 13.53 9.02 4.08
C VAL A 101 14.56 9.17 2.97
N GLY A 102 14.10 9.38 1.74
CA GLY A 102 14.91 9.44 0.54
C GLY A 102 14.92 8.16 -0.27
N LYS A 103 14.53 7.04 0.31
CA LYS A 103 14.40 5.77 -0.40
C LYS A 103 13.15 5.76 -1.28
N ARG A 104 13.15 4.89 -2.29
CA ARG A 104 11.99 4.66 -3.14
C ARG A 104 11.34 3.33 -2.78
N VAL A 105 10.03 3.30 -2.86
CA VAL A 105 9.22 2.10 -2.62
C VAL A 105 8.32 1.82 -3.81
N ARG A 106 7.94 0.56 -3.96
CA ARG A 106 6.92 0.14 -4.93
C ARG A 106 6.11 -1.01 -4.34
N MET A 107 4.96 -1.27 -4.91
CA MET A 107 4.08 -2.34 -4.44
C MET A 107 3.92 -3.43 -5.50
N ARG A 108 4.00 -4.66 -5.03
CA ARG A 108 3.63 -5.86 -5.77
C ARG A 108 2.30 -6.35 -5.20
N GLN A 109 1.32 -6.58 -6.06
CA GLN A 109 -0.04 -6.93 -5.65
C GLN A 109 -0.48 -8.24 -6.26
N LYS A 110 -1.06 -9.11 -5.45
CA LYS A 110 -1.65 -10.38 -5.87
C LYS A 110 -3.08 -10.46 -5.35
N LEU A 111 -4.02 -10.86 -6.18
CA LEU A 111 -5.41 -11.06 -5.76
C LEU A 111 -5.56 -12.47 -5.20
N LEU A 112 -5.90 -12.59 -3.92
CA LEU A 112 -6.04 -13.88 -3.23
C LEU A 112 -7.46 -14.41 -3.27
N ALA A 113 -8.47 -13.55 -3.18
CA ALA A 113 -9.87 -13.95 -3.13
C ALA A 113 -10.79 -12.83 -3.62
N ALA A 114 -11.94 -13.23 -4.15
CA ALA A 114 -13.02 -12.32 -4.53
C ALA A 114 -14.34 -12.99 -4.16
N GLU A 115 -15.07 -12.40 -3.23
CA GLU A 115 -16.26 -13.00 -2.64
C GLU A 115 -17.41 -12.00 -2.55
N ALA A 116 -18.65 -12.46 -2.76
CA ALA A 116 -19.82 -11.61 -2.58
C ALA A 116 -19.91 -11.16 -1.12
N LYS A 117 -20.15 -9.86 -0.89
CA LYS A 117 -20.31 -9.30 0.45
C LYS A 117 -21.11 -8.02 0.41
N SER A 118 -22.16 -7.96 1.22
CA SER A 118 -22.95 -6.74 1.46
C SER A 118 -23.38 -6.01 0.18
N GLY A 119 -23.76 -6.78 -0.84
CA GLY A 119 -24.17 -6.21 -2.13
C GLY A 119 -23.04 -5.85 -3.07
N GLY A 120 -21.80 -6.08 -2.67
CA GLY A 120 -20.63 -5.86 -3.49
C GLY A 120 -19.76 -7.11 -3.57
N VAL A 121 -18.49 -6.92 -3.93
CA VAL A 121 -17.48 -7.98 -3.96
C VAL A 121 -16.33 -7.60 -3.06
N GLN A 122 -16.04 -8.45 -2.08
CA GLN A 122 -14.87 -8.28 -1.23
C GLN A 122 -13.65 -8.85 -1.93
N LEU A 123 -12.65 -8.02 -2.10
CA LEU A 123 -11.35 -8.41 -2.65
C LEU A 123 -10.36 -8.56 -1.51
N THR A 124 -9.64 -9.67 -1.50
CA THR A 124 -8.51 -9.89 -0.59
C THR A 124 -7.25 -9.83 -1.42
N ASN A 125 -6.38 -8.85 -1.13
CA ASN A 125 -5.13 -8.67 -1.84
C ASN A 125 -3.95 -8.88 -0.92
N GLU A 126 -2.92 -9.54 -1.45
CA GLU A 126 -1.61 -9.55 -0.81
C GLU A 126 -0.79 -8.41 -1.42
N CYS A 127 -0.43 -7.45 -0.57
CA CYS A 127 0.33 -6.28 -0.97
C CYS A 127 1.70 -6.32 -0.30
N THR A 128 2.74 -6.33 -1.13
CA THR A 128 4.14 -6.31 -0.66
C THR A 128 4.76 -5.01 -1.11
N ILE A 129 5.16 -4.16 -0.16
CA ILE A 129 5.83 -2.91 -0.45
C ILE A 129 7.33 -3.13 -0.35
N GLU A 130 8.00 -3.02 -1.49
CA GLU A 130 9.43 -3.24 -1.64
C GLU A 130 10.19 -1.93 -1.51
N ILE A 131 11.42 -2.00 -1.00
CA ILE A 131 12.34 -0.85 -0.91
C ILE A 131 13.44 -1.05 -1.94
N GLU A 132 13.70 -0.04 -2.77
CA GLU A 132 14.74 -0.12 -3.79
C GLU A 132 16.09 -0.45 -3.16
N GLY A 133 16.76 -1.46 -3.70
CA GLY A 133 18.08 -1.88 -3.24
C GLY A 133 18.09 -2.76 -2.01
N GLU A 134 16.94 -3.14 -1.47
CA GLU A 134 16.86 -3.99 -0.27
C GLU A 134 16.02 -5.23 -0.56
N GLU A 135 16.44 -6.37 -0.03
CA GLU A 135 15.74 -7.64 -0.23
C GLU A 135 14.52 -7.75 0.67
N ARG A 136 14.63 -7.24 1.92
CA ARG A 136 13.52 -7.31 2.86
C ARG A 136 12.50 -6.21 2.56
N PRO A 137 11.23 -6.56 2.33
CA PRO A 137 10.20 -5.55 2.06
C PRO A 137 9.92 -4.68 3.29
N ALA A 138 9.40 -3.49 3.05
CA ALA A 138 8.97 -2.58 4.11
C ALA A 138 7.71 -3.06 4.80
N CYS A 139 6.78 -3.61 4.02
CA CYS A 139 5.46 -3.98 4.53
C CYS A 139 4.92 -5.15 3.72
N VAL A 140 4.32 -6.10 4.42
CA VAL A 140 3.50 -7.14 3.80
C VAL A 140 2.13 -7.07 4.47
N ALA A 141 1.09 -6.85 3.66
CA ALA A 141 -0.27 -6.69 4.17
C ALA A 141 -1.24 -7.52 3.34
N GLU A 142 -2.16 -8.16 4.03
CA GLU A 142 -3.30 -8.81 3.38
C GLU A 142 -4.51 -7.89 3.59
N THR A 143 -4.83 -7.12 2.56
CA THR A 143 -5.85 -6.08 2.65
C THR A 143 -7.20 -6.55 2.13
N LEU A 144 -8.26 -6.00 2.71
CA LEU A 144 -9.65 -6.27 2.33
C LEU A 144 -10.28 -4.98 1.83
N SER A 145 -10.86 -5.03 0.65
CA SER A 145 -11.67 -3.94 0.13
C SER A 145 -12.97 -4.50 -0.43
N VAL A 146 -14.01 -3.68 -0.43
CA VAL A 146 -15.29 -4.06 -1.04
C VAL A 146 -15.54 -3.11 -2.19
N ILE A 147 -15.76 -3.66 -3.38
CA ILE A 147 -16.10 -2.89 -4.57
C ILE A 147 -17.57 -3.10 -4.91
N TYR A 148 -18.19 -2.03 -5.40
CA TYR A 148 -19.60 -2.02 -5.79
C TYR A 148 -19.69 -1.58 -7.24
N GLY A 149 -20.60 -2.21 -7.99
CA GLY A 149 -20.77 -1.89 -9.39
C GLY A 149 -21.74 -2.84 -10.09
N SER A 150 -21.61 -2.87 -11.37
CA SER A 150 -22.45 -3.75 -12.21
C SER A 150 -21.74 -4.17 -13.50
#